data_9c63de16e9286ad881630b069ca2dea5
#
_entry.id   9c63de16e9286ad881630b069ca2dea5
#
_cell.length_a   1.000
_cell.length_b   1.000
_cell.length_c   1.000
_cell.angle_alpha   90.00
_cell.angle_beta   90.00
_cell.angle_gamma   90.00
#
_symmetry.space_group_name_H-M   'P 1'
#
loop_
_entity.id
_entity.type
_entity.pdbx_description
1 polymer ?
#
loop_
_entity_poly.entity_id
_entity_poly.type
_entity_poly.pdbx_seq_one_letter_code
_entity_poly.pdbx_strand_id
1 'polypeptide(L)'
;VIFDDASITLSNNSITTIKGKSGTGKTTLLNQLGLVAPLACDYLMEGHSIEDPLTTRKEKIGYVHQESTLFNNMTIRENMEFAFLLSGQEYNETRMNDILCSMKIEHLLNQTPDHVSGGERQRAAIAFALMKDPYLLLLDEPTASLDSINCKLLIELLSDYIHTHPVCVLIATHDKRIIDYADNLYEIQNHKIVPLKKSSIKELETTSITRKPQDYLSYYKKHLIRSSKILYILFGLILSMTIGIFGYRTYYSHEINAIQEKLLDVRLYYGNNSNYAYDSITKPIRMDIRKDLNEIEHIHITPFYETVTDTLIVQSYTGDTIKASRTIKNLGKDITINNHTFHVSSYINKKNTISSQGDDVLYLPEAIYKKYFEIDDIKMLLVRVDDAQYISSILSQINDIDSHLTVYSNVNLNHLTQINSRMMNSLLMLICAIFIIMLIILIYHRQKTIDSNKDEYFFLYENGLSLKELKSLARYDYVYYYVFYLIILLIISIFMTFMMHIPIILYACLLWFFSILLEELITTLCIHKIGRLDQPNYNK
;
A
#
# COMPACT_ATOMS: atom_id res chain seq x y z
N VAL A 1 -42.58 2.59 -10.93
CA VAL A 1 -43.43 1.82 -9.98
C VAL A 1 -43.57 0.43 -10.59
N ILE A 2 -43.14 -0.64 -9.84
CA ILE A 2 -43.21 -2.04 -10.31
C ILE A 2 -44.56 -2.63 -9.92
N PHE A 3 -45.06 -2.27 -8.76
CA PHE A 3 -46.37 -2.66 -8.28
C PHE A 3 -47.24 -1.46 -7.98
N ASP A 4 -48.51 -1.56 -8.28
CA ASP A 4 -49.51 -0.52 -8.07
C ASP A 4 -50.62 -1.08 -7.16
N ASP A 5 -50.75 -0.50 -5.95
CA ASP A 5 -51.72 -0.91 -4.92
C ASP A 5 -51.75 -2.43 -4.68
N ALA A 6 -50.54 -3.01 -4.44
CA ALA A 6 -50.36 -4.44 -4.26
C ALA A 6 -50.18 -4.78 -2.76
N SER A 7 -50.90 -5.77 -2.27
CA SER A 7 -50.74 -6.28 -0.91
C SER A 7 -50.60 -7.80 -0.91
N ILE A 8 -49.79 -8.33 -0.01
CA ILE A 8 -49.62 -9.76 0.25
C ILE A 8 -49.57 -10.02 1.74
N THR A 9 -50.24 -11.06 2.17
CA THR A 9 -50.18 -11.54 3.55
C THR A 9 -49.63 -12.94 3.57
N LEU A 10 -48.66 -13.21 4.41
CA LEU A 10 -48.00 -14.49 4.58
C LEU A 10 -48.36 -15.05 5.97
N SER A 11 -48.69 -16.32 6.04
CA SER A 11 -48.94 -17.06 7.28
C SER A 11 -47.82 -18.06 7.53
N ASN A 12 -47.44 -18.31 8.78
CA ASN A 12 -46.52 -19.40 9.09
C ASN A 12 -47.20 -20.77 8.88
N ASN A 13 -46.39 -21.84 8.94
CA ASN A 13 -46.87 -23.21 8.71
C ASN A 13 -47.53 -23.41 7.32
N SER A 14 -47.15 -22.57 6.33
CA SER A 14 -47.71 -22.64 4.99
C SER A 14 -46.70 -22.23 3.91
N ILE A 15 -46.79 -22.87 2.76
CA ILE A 15 -46.06 -22.52 1.58
C ILE A 15 -46.89 -21.55 0.73
N THR A 16 -46.46 -20.30 0.70
CA THR A 16 -47.00 -19.29 -0.21
C THR A 16 -46.15 -19.23 -1.48
N THR A 17 -46.78 -19.39 -2.64
CA THR A 17 -46.11 -19.30 -3.94
C THR A 17 -46.60 -18.08 -4.70
N ILE A 18 -45.68 -17.34 -5.28
CA ILE A 18 -45.97 -16.25 -6.21
C ILE A 18 -45.50 -16.63 -7.61
N LYS A 19 -46.43 -16.73 -8.55
CA LYS A 19 -46.12 -17.01 -9.95
C LYS A 19 -46.16 -15.75 -10.82
N GLY A 20 -45.40 -15.75 -11.87
CA GLY A 20 -45.36 -14.66 -12.85
C GLY A 20 -44.32 -14.93 -13.93
N LYS A 21 -44.50 -14.32 -15.10
CA LYS A 21 -43.53 -14.41 -16.21
C LYS A 21 -42.18 -13.83 -15.79
N SER A 22 -41.11 -14.19 -16.52
CA SER A 22 -39.81 -13.52 -16.31
C SER A 22 -39.96 -12.00 -16.51
N GLY A 23 -39.30 -11.19 -15.65
CA GLY A 23 -39.37 -9.73 -15.70
C GLY A 23 -40.61 -9.08 -15.08
N THR A 24 -41.54 -9.84 -14.47
CA THR A 24 -42.73 -9.27 -13.81
C THR A 24 -42.46 -8.62 -12.45
N GLY A 25 -41.24 -8.71 -11.92
CA GLY A 25 -40.86 -8.09 -10.62
C GLY A 25 -40.84 -9.06 -9.44
N LYS A 26 -40.86 -10.39 -9.66
CA LYS A 26 -40.78 -11.39 -8.56
C LYS A 26 -39.58 -11.18 -7.68
N THR A 27 -38.38 -11.17 -8.23
CA THR A 27 -37.14 -10.93 -7.49
C THR A 27 -37.11 -9.56 -6.81
N THR A 28 -37.69 -8.52 -7.44
CA THR A 28 -37.79 -7.19 -6.83
C THR A 28 -38.71 -7.21 -5.58
N LEU A 29 -39.80 -7.96 -5.64
CA LEU A 29 -40.67 -8.15 -4.47
C LEU A 29 -39.93 -8.89 -3.36
N LEU A 30 -39.22 -9.98 -3.70
CA LEU A 30 -38.43 -10.71 -2.70
C LEU A 30 -37.33 -9.83 -2.08
N ASN A 31 -36.65 -9.01 -2.86
CA ASN A 31 -35.63 -8.08 -2.36
C ASN A 31 -36.21 -7.02 -1.41
N GLN A 32 -37.42 -6.54 -1.64
CA GLN A 32 -38.09 -5.63 -0.71
C GLN A 32 -38.50 -6.36 0.58
N LEU A 33 -39.14 -7.52 0.47
CA LEU A 33 -39.54 -8.34 1.61
C LEU A 33 -38.31 -8.86 2.39
N GLY A 34 -37.22 -9.12 1.71
CA GLY A 34 -35.94 -9.50 2.29
C GLY A 34 -35.16 -8.33 2.91
N LEU A 35 -35.69 -7.10 2.83
CA LEU A 35 -35.04 -5.88 3.32
C LEU A 35 -33.66 -5.62 2.70
N VAL A 36 -33.40 -6.21 1.53
CA VAL A 36 -32.18 -6.00 0.73
C VAL A 36 -32.27 -4.68 0.00
N ALA A 37 -33.42 -4.39 -0.60
CA ALA A 37 -33.75 -3.11 -1.22
C ALA A 37 -34.49 -2.17 -0.26
N PRO A 38 -34.42 -0.84 -0.46
CA PRO A 38 -35.19 0.10 0.35
C PRO A 38 -36.67 -0.19 0.30
N LEU A 39 -37.33 -0.16 1.46
CA LEU A 39 -38.77 -0.37 1.56
C LEU A 39 -39.53 0.74 0.81
N ALA A 40 -40.40 0.34 -0.09
CA ALA A 40 -41.32 1.22 -0.80
C ALA A 40 -42.80 0.93 -0.46
N CYS A 41 -43.05 0.23 0.65
CA CYS A 41 -44.38 -0.21 1.12
C CYS A 41 -44.43 -0.24 2.63
N ASP A 42 -45.65 -0.29 3.17
CA ASP A 42 -45.86 -0.63 4.58
C ASP A 42 -45.53 -2.11 4.79
N TYR A 43 -44.63 -2.40 5.72
CA TYR A 43 -44.21 -3.75 6.02
C TYR A 43 -44.37 -4.06 7.52
N LEU A 44 -45.25 -5.00 7.81
CA LEU A 44 -45.48 -5.50 9.17
C LEU A 44 -44.93 -6.93 9.27
N MET A 45 -44.19 -7.22 10.32
CA MET A 45 -43.76 -8.54 10.72
C MET A 45 -44.26 -8.83 12.13
N GLU A 46 -45.00 -9.93 12.31
CA GLU A 46 -45.68 -10.24 13.59
C GLU A 46 -46.57 -9.08 14.08
N GLY A 47 -47.17 -8.33 13.15
CA GLY A 47 -48.05 -7.17 13.48
C GLY A 47 -47.29 -5.88 13.82
N HIS A 48 -45.97 -5.85 13.83
CA HIS A 48 -45.14 -4.71 14.16
C HIS A 48 -44.40 -4.17 12.93
N SER A 49 -44.24 -2.85 12.84
CA SER A 49 -43.44 -2.21 11.80
C SER A 49 -41.95 -2.52 12.00
N ILE A 50 -41.22 -2.60 10.92
CA ILE A 50 -39.77 -2.86 10.93
C ILE A 50 -39.01 -1.59 11.36
N GLU A 51 -38.42 -1.61 12.55
CA GLU A 51 -37.63 -0.48 13.07
C GLU A 51 -36.18 -0.51 12.59
N ASP A 52 -35.53 -1.69 12.62
CA ASP A 52 -34.17 -1.89 12.15
C ASP A 52 -34.10 -2.96 11.03
N PRO A 53 -34.07 -2.54 9.77
CA PRO A 53 -34.04 -3.47 8.64
C PRO A 53 -32.79 -4.37 8.63
N LEU A 54 -31.63 -3.89 9.10
CA LEU A 54 -30.41 -4.68 9.10
C LEU A 54 -30.49 -5.83 10.12
N THR A 55 -30.88 -5.53 11.34
CA THR A 55 -31.06 -6.55 12.39
C THR A 55 -32.18 -7.51 12.03
N THR A 56 -33.31 -7.01 11.53
CA THR A 56 -34.44 -7.88 11.10
C THR A 56 -34.00 -8.85 9.99
N ARG A 57 -33.29 -8.37 8.98
CA ARG A 57 -32.75 -9.19 7.90
C ARG A 57 -31.77 -10.24 8.41
N LYS A 58 -30.89 -9.85 9.32
CA LYS A 58 -29.89 -10.71 9.92
C LYS A 58 -30.51 -11.83 10.75
N GLU A 59 -31.51 -11.52 11.55
CA GLU A 59 -32.06 -12.39 12.58
C GLU A 59 -33.34 -13.12 12.18
N LYS A 60 -34.20 -12.48 11.40
CA LYS A 60 -35.58 -12.99 11.16
C LYS A 60 -35.83 -13.40 9.71
N ILE A 61 -34.91 -13.13 8.78
CA ILE A 61 -35.12 -13.43 7.36
C ILE A 61 -34.06 -14.40 6.85
N GLY A 62 -34.49 -15.51 6.28
CA GLY A 62 -33.70 -16.40 5.44
C GLY A 62 -33.97 -16.09 3.98
N TYR A 63 -32.94 -15.87 3.15
CA TYR A 63 -33.10 -15.62 1.73
C TYR A 63 -32.19 -16.55 0.93
N VAL A 64 -32.79 -17.28 -0.02
CA VAL A 64 -32.09 -18.19 -0.91
C VAL A 64 -32.38 -17.76 -2.36
N HIS A 65 -31.35 -17.34 -3.05
CA HIS A 65 -31.42 -16.93 -4.47
C HIS A 65 -31.43 -18.11 -5.42
N GLN A 66 -31.73 -17.84 -6.69
CA GLN A 66 -31.72 -18.80 -7.77
C GLN A 66 -30.37 -19.52 -7.91
N GLU A 67 -29.25 -18.77 -7.77
CA GLU A 67 -27.91 -19.34 -7.64
C GLU A 67 -27.62 -19.54 -6.16
N SER A 68 -27.76 -20.77 -5.66
CA SER A 68 -27.56 -21.12 -4.26
C SER A 68 -26.16 -20.75 -3.80
N THR A 69 -26.07 -19.69 -3.02
CA THR A 69 -24.81 -19.15 -2.54
C THR A 69 -24.45 -19.77 -1.19
N LEU A 70 -23.31 -20.40 -1.12
CA LEU A 70 -22.63 -20.87 0.09
C LEU A 70 -21.17 -20.49 -0.02
N PHE A 71 -20.46 -20.42 1.10
CA PHE A 71 -19.03 -20.12 1.10
C PHE A 71 -18.24 -21.34 0.63
N ASN A 72 -17.64 -21.28 -0.54
CA ASN A 72 -16.88 -22.38 -1.16
C ASN A 72 -15.58 -22.70 -0.41
N ASN A 73 -15.07 -21.77 0.37
CA ASN A 73 -13.88 -21.91 1.23
C ASN A 73 -14.20 -22.47 2.63
N MET A 74 -15.45 -22.84 2.86
CA MET A 74 -15.95 -23.47 4.08
C MET A 74 -16.61 -24.81 3.73
N THR A 75 -16.46 -25.79 4.61
CA THR A 75 -17.25 -27.04 4.54
C THR A 75 -18.75 -26.75 4.78
N ILE A 76 -19.63 -27.70 4.46
CA ILE A 76 -21.06 -27.59 4.78
C ILE A 76 -21.25 -27.37 6.28
N ARG A 77 -20.51 -28.07 7.16
CA ARG A 77 -20.55 -27.85 8.62
C ARG A 77 -20.21 -26.41 8.97
N GLU A 78 -19.09 -25.90 8.47
CA GLU A 78 -18.62 -24.53 8.77
C GLU A 78 -19.59 -23.46 8.24
N ASN A 79 -20.23 -23.69 7.09
CA ASN A 79 -21.31 -22.84 6.62
C ASN A 79 -22.47 -22.81 7.61
N MET A 80 -22.89 -23.96 8.14
CA MET A 80 -23.99 -24.02 9.12
C MET A 80 -23.64 -23.34 10.45
N GLU A 81 -22.43 -23.58 10.95
CA GLU A 81 -21.90 -22.91 12.15
C GLU A 81 -21.90 -21.39 11.95
N PHE A 82 -21.47 -20.92 10.78
CA PHE A 82 -21.48 -19.51 10.45
C PHE A 82 -22.90 -18.92 10.43
N ALA A 83 -23.90 -19.64 9.96
CA ALA A 83 -25.30 -19.19 9.99
C ALA A 83 -25.82 -18.95 11.42
N PHE A 84 -25.48 -19.82 12.37
CA PHE A 84 -25.80 -19.61 13.79
C PHE A 84 -25.14 -18.33 14.34
N LEU A 85 -23.83 -18.19 14.10
CA LEU A 85 -23.08 -17.02 14.55
C LEU A 85 -23.63 -15.73 13.95
N LEU A 86 -23.93 -15.76 12.64
CA LEU A 86 -24.45 -14.62 11.90
C LEU A 86 -25.78 -14.14 12.45
N SER A 87 -26.70 -15.06 12.80
CA SER A 87 -28.01 -14.71 13.36
C SER A 87 -28.00 -14.39 14.87
N GLY A 88 -26.84 -14.42 15.51
CA GLY A 88 -26.71 -14.16 16.95
C GLY A 88 -27.19 -15.30 17.84
N GLN A 89 -27.33 -16.50 17.31
CA GLN A 89 -27.71 -17.69 18.07
C GLN A 89 -26.45 -18.40 18.61
N GLU A 90 -26.61 -19.05 19.75
CA GLU A 90 -25.60 -19.99 20.23
C GLU A 90 -25.63 -21.25 19.36
N TYR A 91 -24.44 -21.78 19.05
CA TYR A 91 -24.33 -23.03 18.28
C TYR A 91 -25.08 -24.16 18.98
N ASN A 92 -25.94 -24.84 18.23
CA ASN A 92 -26.72 -25.99 18.72
C ASN A 92 -26.59 -27.17 17.74
N GLU A 93 -25.79 -28.15 18.12
CA GLU A 93 -25.49 -29.31 17.31
C GLU A 93 -26.74 -30.18 17.05
N THR A 94 -27.61 -30.32 18.03
CA THR A 94 -28.87 -31.11 17.87
C THR A 94 -29.72 -30.48 16.78
N ARG A 95 -29.99 -29.16 16.88
CA ARG A 95 -30.77 -28.44 15.87
C ARG A 95 -30.11 -28.49 14.48
N MET A 96 -28.77 -28.37 14.43
CA MET A 96 -28.05 -28.48 13.17
C MET A 96 -28.30 -29.86 12.54
N ASN A 97 -28.16 -30.93 13.32
CA ASN A 97 -28.37 -32.29 12.82
C ASN A 97 -29.83 -32.52 12.40
N ASP A 98 -30.80 -32.01 13.14
CA ASP A 98 -32.22 -32.12 12.80
C ASP A 98 -32.53 -31.48 11.45
N ILE A 99 -32.02 -30.28 11.19
CA ILE A 99 -32.21 -29.60 9.91
C ILE A 99 -31.48 -30.34 8.77
N LEU A 100 -30.24 -30.79 9.01
CA LEU A 100 -29.46 -31.52 8.01
C LEU A 100 -30.11 -32.86 7.65
N CYS A 101 -30.62 -33.59 8.63
CA CYS A 101 -31.40 -34.81 8.42
C CYS A 101 -32.70 -34.55 7.68
N SER A 102 -33.45 -33.46 8.05
CA SER A 102 -34.67 -33.07 7.34
C SER A 102 -34.40 -32.74 5.87
N MET A 103 -33.22 -32.19 5.54
CA MET A 103 -32.81 -31.89 4.16
C MET A 103 -32.06 -33.05 3.49
N LYS A 104 -31.80 -34.16 4.18
CA LYS A 104 -31.04 -35.35 3.69
C LYS A 104 -29.65 -34.98 3.19
N ILE A 105 -28.88 -34.20 3.97
CA ILE A 105 -27.53 -33.75 3.63
C ILE A 105 -26.53 -33.94 4.76
N GLU A 106 -26.87 -34.70 5.79
CA GLU A 106 -26.01 -34.99 6.96
C GLU A 106 -24.67 -35.64 6.56
N HIS A 107 -24.65 -36.40 5.49
CA HIS A 107 -23.46 -37.08 4.94
C HIS A 107 -22.47 -36.10 4.26
N LEU A 108 -22.87 -34.85 4.01
CA LEU A 108 -22.07 -33.85 3.28
C LEU A 108 -21.28 -32.90 4.19
N LEU A 109 -21.38 -33.05 5.50
CA LEU A 109 -20.85 -32.10 6.50
C LEU A 109 -19.38 -31.71 6.28
N ASN A 110 -18.55 -32.65 5.85
CA ASN A 110 -17.11 -32.43 5.67
C ASN A 110 -16.73 -32.06 4.22
N GLN A 111 -17.70 -31.92 3.33
CA GLN A 111 -17.48 -31.52 1.95
C GLN A 111 -17.65 -30.00 1.80
N THR A 112 -16.98 -29.42 0.79
CA THR A 112 -17.19 -28.02 0.41
C THR A 112 -18.28 -27.93 -0.66
N PRO A 113 -18.95 -26.78 -0.81
CA PRO A 113 -20.06 -26.61 -1.76
C PRO A 113 -19.69 -26.91 -3.21
N ASP A 114 -18.42 -26.81 -3.59
CA ASP A 114 -17.95 -27.13 -4.95
C ASP A 114 -17.86 -28.64 -5.23
N HIS A 115 -17.91 -29.48 -4.19
CA HIS A 115 -17.79 -30.93 -4.30
C HIS A 115 -19.12 -31.70 -4.11
N VAL A 116 -20.24 -30.98 -4.08
CA VAL A 116 -21.57 -31.57 -3.95
C VAL A 116 -22.39 -31.32 -5.21
N SER A 117 -23.41 -32.16 -5.46
CA SER A 117 -24.32 -32.00 -6.60
C SER A 117 -25.17 -30.72 -6.50
N GLY A 118 -25.69 -30.21 -7.63
CA GLY A 118 -26.53 -29.01 -7.63
C GLY A 118 -27.77 -29.12 -6.73
N GLY A 119 -28.39 -30.29 -6.65
CA GLY A 119 -29.52 -30.52 -5.75
C GLY A 119 -29.15 -30.56 -4.29
N GLU A 120 -28.00 -31.12 -3.95
CA GLU A 120 -27.46 -31.12 -2.58
C GLU A 120 -27.05 -29.73 -2.18
N ARG A 121 -26.40 -28.99 -3.08
CA ARG A 121 -26.03 -27.58 -2.84
C ARG A 121 -27.27 -26.71 -2.58
N GLN A 122 -28.35 -26.90 -3.33
CA GLN A 122 -29.59 -26.18 -3.11
C GLN A 122 -30.21 -26.51 -1.74
N ARG A 123 -30.25 -27.81 -1.35
CA ARG A 123 -30.73 -28.21 -0.03
C ARG A 123 -29.84 -27.65 1.11
N ALA A 124 -28.54 -27.62 0.89
CA ALA A 124 -27.60 -27.01 1.84
C ALA A 124 -27.81 -25.49 1.97
N ALA A 125 -28.10 -24.77 0.89
CA ALA A 125 -28.39 -23.33 0.95
C ALA A 125 -29.71 -23.06 1.71
N ILE A 126 -30.71 -23.90 1.53
CA ILE A 126 -31.95 -23.80 2.33
C ILE A 126 -31.67 -24.15 3.80
N ALA A 127 -30.89 -25.20 4.08
CA ALA A 127 -30.49 -25.53 5.45
C ALA A 127 -29.74 -24.37 6.12
N PHE A 128 -28.80 -23.72 5.41
CA PHE A 128 -28.13 -22.50 5.88
C PHE A 128 -29.13 -21.41 6.30
N ALA A 129 -30.12 -21.14 5.47
CA ALA A 129 -31.15 -20.15 5.80
C ALA A 129 -32.00 -20.56 7.01
N LEU A 130 -32.32 -21.84 7.15
CA LEU A 130 -33.11 -22.40 8.27
C LEU A 130 -32.30 -22.42 9.59
N MET A 131 -30.96 -22.55 9.55
CA MET A 131 -30.11 -22.45 10.76
C MET A 131 -30.28 -21.11 11.47
N LYS A 132 -30.60 -20.05 10.74
CA LYS A 132 -30.86 -18.71 11.31
C LYS A 132 -32.17 -18.67 12.14
N ASP A 133 -32.98 -19.71 12.12
CA ASP A 133 -34.33 -19.71 12.65
C ASP A 133 -35.17 -18.52 12.15
N PRO A 134 -35.37 -18.42 10.86
CA PRO A 134 -36.00 -17.27 10.27
C PRO A 134 -37.52 -17.29 10.55
N TYR A 135 -38.10 -16.11 10.81
CA TYR A 135 -39.54 -15.94 10.75
C TYR A 135 -40.08 -16.00 9.31
N LEU A 136 -39.29 -15.45 8.36
CA LEU A 136 -39.61 -15.43 6.94
C LEU A 136 -38.49 -16.08 6.12
N LEU A 137 -38.83 -17.12 5.34
CA LEU A 137 -37.96 -17.76 4.38
C LEU A 137 -38.38 -17.38 2.96
N LEU A 138 -37.49 -16.72 2.23
CA LEU A 138 -37.68 -16.30 0.86
C LEU A 138 -36.85 -17.19 -0.09
N LEU A 139 -37.49 -17.73 -1.10
CA LEU A 139 -36.86 -18.61 -2.10
C LEU A 139 -37.14 -18.07 -3.51
N ASP A 140 -36.09 -17.69 -4.24
CA ASP A 140 -36.21 -17.22 -5.62
C ASP A 140 -35.80 -18.33 -6.58
N GLU A 141 -36.81 -18.86 -7.36
CA GLU A 141 -36.65 -19.94 -8.34
C GLU A 141 -35.83 -21.16 -7.83
N PRO A 142 -36.14 -21.74 -6.65
CA PRO A 142 -35.27 -22.72 -5.97
C PRO A 142 -35.07 -24.03 -6.72
N THR A 143 -35.77 -24.25 -7.82
CA THR A 143 -35.72 -25.47 -8.62
C THR A 143 -35.24 -25.25 -10.04
N ALA A 144 -34.82 -24.05 -10.41
CA ALA A 144 -34.46 -23.69 -11.78
C ALA A 144 -33.33 -24.56 -12.38
N SER A 145 -32.39 -25.00 -11.53
CA SER A 145 -31.26 -25.85 -11.94
C SER A 145 -31.43 -27.34 -11.61
N LEU A 146 -32.62 -27.77 -11.13
CA LEU A 146 -32.86 -29.12 -10.67
C LEU A 146 -33.63 -29.98 -11.70
N ASP A 147 -33.23 -31.24 -11.81
CA ASP A 147 -34.02 -32.23 -12.50
C ASP A 147 -35.35 -32.53 -11.78
N SER A 148 -36.22 -33.26 -12.41
CA SER A 148 -37.57 -33.53 -11.89
C SER A 148 -37.57 -34.32 -10.55
N ILE A 149 -36.60 -35.20 -10.36
CA ILE A 149 -36.49 -36.03 -9.15
C ILE A 149 -36.03 -35.17 -7.97
N ASN A 150 -34.95 -34.41 -8.16
CA ASN A 150 -34.41 -33.50 -7.11
C ASN A 150 -35.38 -32.36 -6.81
N CYS A 151 -36.11 -31.83 -7.80
CA CYS A 151 -37.16 -30.85 -7.58
C CYS A 151 -38.26 -31.39 -6.64
N LYS A 152 -38.81 -32.58 -6.96
CA LYS A 152 -39.84 -33.20 -6.13
C LYS A 152 -39.34 -33.47 -4.70
N LEU A 153 -38.14 -34.03 -4.58
CA LEU A 153 -37.52 -34.30 -3.27
C LEU A 153 -37.38 -33.02 -2.47
N LEU A 154 -36.86 -31.92 -3.05
CA LEU A 154 -36.70 -30.66 -2.38
C LEU A 154 -38.01 -30.13 -1.82
N ILE A 155 -39.07 -30.14 -2.62
CA ILE A 155 -40.38 -29.59 -2.21
C ILE A 155 -41.02 -30.44 -1.12
N GLU A 156 -40.93 -31.76 -1.19
CA GLU A 156 -41.43 -32.67 -0.17
C GLU A 156 -40.71 -32.44 1.17
N LEU A 157 -39.37 -32.40 1.19
CA LEU A 157 -38.59 -32.15 2.39
C LEU A 157 -38.88 -30.77 2.99
N LEU A 158 -39.01 -29.75 2.15
CA LEU A 158 -39.34 -28.40 2.59
C LEU A 158 -40.77 -28.34 3.16
N SER A 159 -41.74 -28.96 2.52
CA SER A 159 -43.13 -29.05 2.99
C SER A 159 -43.22 -29.74 4.36
N ASP A 160 -42.55 -30.90 4.50
CA ASP A 160 -42.52 -31.65 5.76
C ASP A 160 -41.96 -30.81 6.91
N TYR A 161 -40.87 -30.07 6.62
CA TYR A 161 -40.26 -29.19 7.62
C TYR A 161 -41.16 -28.02 8.00
N ILE A 162 -41.75 -27.33 7.01
CA ILE A 162 -42.55 -26.10 7.23
C ILE A 162 -43.82 -26.41 8.00
N HIS A 163 -44.51 -27.56 7.73
CA HIS A 163 -45.71 -27.92 8.43
C HIS A 163 -45.50 -28.31 9.91
N THR A 164 -44.25 -28.48 10.31
CA THR A 164 -43.87 -28.80 11.70
C THR A 164 -43.17 -27.65 12.43
N HIS A 165 -42.78 -26.57 11.72
CA HIS A 165 -42.06 -25.44 12.26
C HIS A 165 -42.73 -24.10 11.93
N PRO A 166 -42.74 -23.11 12.84
CA PRO A 166 -43.45 -21.84 12.68
C PRO A 166 -42.66 -20.87 11.76
N VAL A 167 -42.51 -21.17 10.49
CA VAL A 167 -41.85 -20.35 9.49
C VAL A 167 -42.82 -19.94 8.39
N CYS A 168 -42.81 -18.66 8.01
CA CYS A 168 -43.50 -18.16 6.82
C CYS A 168 -42.61 -18.39 5.59
N VAL A 169 -43.12 -19.06 4.55
CA VAL A 169 -42.34 -19.31 3.33
C VAL A 169 -43.01 -18.66 2.13
N LEU A 170 -42.20 -17.87 1.39
CA LEU A 170 -42.59 -17.32 0.10
C LEU A 170 -41.64 -17.82 -0.99
N ILE A 171 -42.22 -18.54 -1.97
CA ILE A 171 -41.49 -19.04 -3.14
C ILE A 171 -41.91 -18.25 -4.36
N ALA A 172 -40.96 -17.56 -5.00
CA ALA A 172 -41.17 -16.96 -6.31
C ALA A 172 -40.75 -17.95 -7.37
N THR A 173 -41.69 -18.39 -8.24
CA THR A 173 -41.37 -19.35 -9.29
C THR A 173 -42.38 -19.34 -10.45
N HIS A 174 -41.97 -19.87 -11.57
CA HIS A 174 -42.83 -20.20 -12.71
C HIS A 174 -43.00 -21.75 -12.89
N ASP A 175 -42.35 -22.53 -12.03
CA ASP A 175 -42.36 -23.98 -12.08
C ASP A 175 -43.70 -24.54 -11.58
N LYS A 176 -44.44 -25.21 -12.47
CA LYS A 176 -45.73 -25.81 -12.12
C LYS A 176 -45.63 -26.87 -11.03
N ARG A 177 -44.49 -27.56 -10.94
CA ARG A 177 -44.24 -28.59 -9.93
C ARG A 177 -44.29 -28.04 -8.52
N ILE A 178 -43.83 -26.79 -8.30
CA ILE A 178 -43.90 -26.07 -6.99
C ILE A 178 -45.32 -25.55 -6.79
N ILE A 179 -45.93 -24.98 -7.83
CA ILE A 179 -47.27 -24.36 -7.75
C ILE A 179 -48.31 -25.35 -7.24
N ASP A 180 -48.18 -26.63 -7.62
CA ASP A 180 -49.11 -27.68 -7.19
C ASP A 180 -49.03 -28.00 -5.68
N TYR A 181 -47.88 -27.76 -5.06
CA TYR A 181 -47.68 -27.94 -3.60
C TYR A 181 -48.03 -26.68 -2.80
N ALA A 182 -48.34 -25.54 -3.43
CA ALA A 182 -48.62 -24.30 -2.73
C ALA A 182 -49.90 -24.36 -1.89
N ASP A 183 -49.84 -23.98 -0.63
CA ASP A 183 -51.01 -23.75 0.23
C ASP A 183 -51.72 -22.47 -0.18
N ASN A 184 -50.94 -21.41 -0.40
CA ASN A 184 -51.38 -20.12 -0.90
C ASN A 184 -50.72 -19.81 -2.24
N LEU A 185 -51.50 -19.33 -3.20
CA LEU A 185 -51.01 -19.01 -4.55
C LEU A 185 -51.41 -17.58 -4.90
N TYR A 186 -50.43 -16.80 -5.30
CA TYR A 186 -50.58 -15.46 -5.86
C TYR A 186 -50.04 -15.42 -7.30
N GLU A 187 -50.56 -14.51 -8.10
CA GLU A 187 -50.06 -14.25 -9.45
C GLU A 187 -49.79 -12.76 -9.64
N ILE A 188 -48.62 -12.44 -10.22
CA ILE A 188 -48.34 -11.09 -10.67
C ILE A 188 -48.93 -10.85 -12.05
N GLN A 189 -49.97 -10.00 -12.13
CA GLN A 189 -50.64 -9.63 -13.39
C GLN A 189 -50.80 -8.10 -13.43
N ASN A 190 -50.38 -7.48 -14.55
CA ASN A 190 -50.55 -6.03 -14.77
C ASN A 190 -50.14 -5.16 -13.56
N HIS A 191 -48.95 -5.40 -13.01
CA HIS A 191 -48.42 -4.70 -11.85
C HIS A 191 -49.19 -4.89 -10.52
N LYS A 192 -50.14 -5.86 -10.46
CA LYS A 192 -50.90 -6.20 -9.25
C LYS A 192 -50.59 -7.61 -8.77
N ILE A 193 -50.72 -7.85 -7.47
CA ILE A 193 -50.61 -9.18 -6.87
C ILE A 193 -52.04 -9.71 -6.65
N VAL A 194 -52.42 -10.73 -7.37
CA VAL A 194 -53.78 -11.30 -7.36
C VAL A 194 -53.77 -12.66 -6.63
N PRO A 195 -54.56 -12.84 -5.57
CA PRO A 195 -54.68 -14.16 -4.93
C PRO A 195 -55.48 -15.12 -5.81
N LEU A 196 -54.95 -16.30 -6.03
CA LEU A 196 -55.58 -17.37 -6.79
C LEU A 196 -56.08 -18.53 -5.89
N LYS A 197 -55.33 -18.79 -4.83
CA LYS A 197 -55.65 -19.83 -3.84
C LYS A 197 -55.29 -19.33 -2.44
N LYS A 198 -56.17 -19.48 -1.45
CA LYS A 198 -55.89 -19.22 -0.04
C LYS A 198 -56.28 -20.45 0.76
N SER A 199 -55.39 -20.87 1.65
CA SER A 199 -55.62 -21.96 2.60
C SER A 199 -56.05 -21.41 3.93
N SER A 200 -56.77 -22.19 4.70
CA SER A 200 -57.15 -21.90 6.10
C SER A 200 -56.28 -22.66 7.10
N ILE A 201 -54.99 -22.80 6.82
CA ILE A 201 -54.06 -23.48 7.72
C ILE A 201 -53.94 -22.69 9.03
N LYS A 202 -53.98 -23.41 10.17
CA LYS A 202 -53.78 -22.81 11.50
C LYS A 202 -52.31 -22.49 11.69
N GLU A 203 -52.01 -21.25 12.09
CA GLU A 203 -50.68 -20.82 12.43
C GLU A 203 -50.15 -21.54 13.67
N LEU A 204 -48.85 -21.85 13.68
CA LEU A 204 -48.13 -22.38 14.85
C LEU A 204 -47.68 -21.25 15.76
N GLU A 205 -47.61 -21.52 17.05
CA GLU A 205 -47.06 -20.55 17.99
C GLU A 205 -45.55 -20.39 17.76
N THR A 206 -45.11 -19.13 17.68
CA THR A 206 -43.70 -18.81 17.55
C THR A 206 -43.03 -18.79 18.92
N THR A 207 -41.88 -19.47 19.05
CA THR A 207 -41.07 -19.44 20.25
C THR A 207 -39.99 -18.35 20.11
N SER A 208 -39.85 -17.50 21.13
CA SER A 208 -38.82 -16.49 21.12
C SER A 208 -37.45 -17.12 21.40
N ILE A 209 -36.51 -16.97 20.46
CA ILE A 209 -35.11 -17.39 20.63
C ILE A 209 -34.31 -16.21 21.19
N THR A 210 -33.53 -16.48 22.24
CA THR A 210 -32.58 -15.49 22.78
C THR A 210 -31.41 -15.34 21.83
N ARG A 211 -31.19 -14.13 21.30
CA ARG A 211 -30.11 -13.78 20.38
C ARG A 211 -29.11 -12.89 21.11
N LYS A 212 -27.81 -13.15 20.89
CA LYS A 212 -26.71 -12.36 21.45
C LYS A 212 -25.74 -11.98 20.33
N PRO A 213 -25.11 -10.80 20.37
CA PRO A 213 -24.07 -10.47 19.44
C PRO A 213 -22.95 -11.52 19.47
N GLN A 214 -22.65 -12.13 18.35
CA GLN A 214 -21.58 -13.13 18.18
C GLN A 214 -20.46 -12.56 17.30
N ASP A 215 -19.23 -13.03 17.50
CA ASP A 215 -18.07 -12.61 16.68
C ASP A 215 -17.96 -13.44 15.39
N TYR A 216 -19.01 -13.35 14.55
CA TYR A 216 -19.05 -13.98 13.23
C TYR A 216 -17.97 -13.42 12.28
N LEU A 217 -17.53 -12.16 12.50
CA LEU A 217 -16.47 -11.56 11.68
C LEU A 217 -15.12 -12.25 11.90
N SER A 218 -14.79 -12.58 13.15
CA SER A 218 -13.56 -13.32 13.45
C SER A 218 -13.62 -14.75 12.91
N TYR A 219 -14.76 -15.41 12.99
CA TYR A 219 -14.97 -16.73 12.42
C TYR A 219 -14.75 -16.71 10.89
N TYR A 220 -15.40 -15.79 10.19
CA TYR A 220 -15.26 -15.65 8.74
C TYR A 220 -13.82 -15.33 8.32
N LYS A 221 -13.12 -14.47 9.05
CA LYS A 221 -11.72 -14.10 8.80
C LYS A 221 -10.77 -15.30 8.81
N LYS A 222 -11.04 -16.33 9.60
CA LYS A 222 -10.22 -17.56 9.61
C LYS A 222 -10.30 -18.32 8.29
N HIS A 223 -11.45 -18.25 7.61
CA HIS A 223 -11.75 -18.98 6.39
C HIS A 223 -11.50 -18.17 5.13
N LEU A 224 -11.20 -16.86 5.26
CA LEU A 224 -10.83 -16.03 4.12
C LEU A 224 -9.60 -16.60 3.41
N ILE A 225 -9.73 -16.89 2.13
CA ILE A 225 -8.60 -17.24 1.27
C ILE A 225 -7.75 -15.99 1.10
N ARG A 226 -6.56 -15.97 1.68
CA ARG A 226 -5.62 -14.87 1.54
C ARG A 226 -5.14 -14.79 0.10
N SER A 227 -5.58 -13.76 -0.60
CA SER A 227 -5.18 -13.50 -1.98
C SER A 227 -3.67 -13.28 -2.09
N SER A 228 -3.11 -13.72 -3.19
CA SER A 228 -1.71 -13.70 -3.65
C SER A 228 -0.67 -12.99 -2.76
N LYS A 229 -0.22 -13.68 -1.71
CA LYS A 229 0.89 -13.28 -0.82
C LYS A 229 2.13 -12.82 -1.62
N ILE A 230 2.40 -13.47 -2.76
CA ILE A 230 3.56 -13.21 -3.61
C ILE A 230 3.56 -11.76 -4.13
N LEU A 231 2.42 -11.23 -4.56
CA LEU A 231 2.33 -9.88 -5.11
C LEU A 231 2.67 -8.81 -4.04
N TYR A 232 2.14 -8.99 -2.83
CA TYR A 232 2.44 -8.07 -1.72
C TYR A 232 3.91 -8.15 -1.30
N ILE A 233 4.51 -9.35 -1.29
CA ILE A 233 5.95 -9.53 -1.01
C ILE A 233 6.79 -8.79 -2.06
N LEU A 234 6.48 -8.94 -3.36
CA LEU A 234 7.16 -8.24 -4.43
C LEU A 234 7.03 -6.72 -4.30
N PHE A 235 5.85 -6.23 -3.97
CA PHE A 235 5.63 -4.80 -3.70
C PHE A 235 6.52 -4.29 -2.56
N GLY A 236 6.59 -5.01 -1.46
CA GLY A 236 7.45 -4.68 -0.32
C GLY A 236 8.94 -4.65 -0.69
N LEU A 237 9.41 -5.61 -1.49
CA LEU A 237 10.78 -5.65 -1.97
C LEU A 237 11.13 -4.45 -2.87
N ILE A 238 10.24 -4.10 -3.81
CA ILE A 238 10.43 -2.94 -4.69
C ILE A 238 10.43 -1.63 -3.88
N LEU A 239 9.52 -1.51 -2.92
CA LEU A 239 9.49 -0.35 -2.03
C LEU A 239 10.79 -0.22 -1.22
N SER A 240 11.31 -1.32 -0.68
CA SER A 240 12.58 -1.36 0.05
C SER A 240 13.76 -0.97 -0.84
N MET A 241 13.79 -1.47 -2.08
CA MET A 241 14.83 -1.15 -3.06
C MET A 241 14.80 0.33 -3.45
N THR A 242 13.61 0.91 -3.65
CA THR A 242 13.42 2.34 -3.94
C THR A 242 14.02 3.23 -2.84
N ILE A 243 13.73 2.88 -1.58
CA ILE A 243 14.25 3.60 -0.42
C ILE A 243 15.78 3.43 -0.31
N GLY A 244 16.30 2.23 -0.55
CA GLY A 244 17.74 1.96 -0.53
C GLY A 244 18.50 2.81 -1.54
N ILE A 245 18.00 2.93 -2.77
CA ILE A 245 18.64 3.73 -3.82
C ILE A 245 18.53 5.22 -3.53
N PHE A 246 17.40 5.68 -3.00
CA PHE A 246 17.26 7.08 -2.59
C PHE A 246 18.25 7.44 -1.47
N GLY A 247 18.41 6.56 -0.48
CA GLY A 247 19.39 6.71 0.59
C GLY A 247 20.82 6.74 0.06
N TYR A 248 21.18 5.80 -0.81
CA TYR A 248 22.51 5.76 -1.44
C TYR A 248 22.80 7.03 -2.25
N ARG A 249 21.82 7.52 -3.01
CA ARG A 249 21.95 8.78 -3.76
C ARG A 249 22.26 9.97 -2.86
N THR A 250 21.50 10.12 -1.74
CA THR A 250 21.71 11.24 -0.80
C THR A 250 23.06 11.16 -0.11
N TYR A 251 23.47 9.97 0.31
CA TYR A 251 24.81 9.73 0.86
C TYR A 251 25.90 10.11 -0.12
N TYR A 252 25.82 9.61 -1.34
CA TYR A 252 26.83 9.87 -2.38
C TYR A 252 26.88 11.34 -2.80
N SER A 253 25.72 12.01 -2.88
CA SER A 253 25.67 13.46 -3.10
C SER A 253 26.37 14.25 -1.99
N HIS A 254 26.23 13.83 -0.73
CA HIS A 254 26.88 14.49 0.40
C HIS A 254 28.41 14.27 0.36
N GLU A 255 28.88 13.07 0.04
CA GLU A 255 30.31 12.80 -0.12
C GLU A 255 30.92 13.57 -1.30
N ILE A 256 30.20 13.65 -2.42
CA ILE A 256 30.63 14.46 -3.58
C ILE A 256 30.74 15.92 -3.21
N ASN A 257 29.75 16.50 -2.52
CA ASN A 257 29.80 17.89 -2.08
C ASN A 257 31.00 18.14 -1.15
N ALA A 258 31.28 17.22 -0.23
CA ALA A 258 32.45 17.31 0.64
C ALA A 258 33.79 17.20 -0.12
N ILE A 259 33.81 16.47 -1.24
CA ILE A 259 34.97 16.42 -2.15
C ILE A 259 35.03 17.70 -2.99
N GLN A 260 33.90 18.21 -3.48
CA GLN A 260 33.82 19.46 -4.25
C GLN A 260 34.29 20.67 -3.44
N GLU A 261 33.96 20.75 -2.14
CA GLU A 261 34.51 21.80 -1.25
C GLU A 261 36.05 21.80 -1.21
N LYS A 262 36.69 20.62 -1.36
CA LYS A 262 38.15 20.50 -1.44
C LYS A 262 38.72 20.82 -2.83
N LEU A 263 37.86 20.79 -3.87
CA LEU A 263 38.23 21.09 -5.25
C LEU A 263 38.14 22.58 -5.59
N LEU A 264 37.62 23.40 -4.70
CA LEU A 264 37.48 24.85 -4.89
C LEU A 264 38.83 25.59 -4.92
N ASP A 265 39.93 24.91 -4.57
CA ASP A 265 41.29 25.48 -4.62
C ASP A 265 41.96 25.13 -5.95
N VAL A 266 42.05 26.12 -6.83
CA VAL A 266 42.75 26.05 -8.12
C VAL A 266 44.13 26.66 -7.98
N ARG A 267 45.13 26.03 -8.62
CA ARG A 267 46.48 26.55 -8.64
C ARG A 267 46.84 27.13 -10.00
N LEU A 268 47.36 28.33 -9.99
CA LEU A 268 47.82 29.03 -11.19
C LEU A 268 49.34 29.22 -11.16
N TYR A 269 50.01 28.80 -12.21
CA TYR A 269 51.47 28.95 -12.38
C TYR A 269 51.87 28.83 -13.84
N TYR A 270 53.09 29.18 -14.16
CA TYR A 270 53.68 28.93 -15.48
C TYR A 270 54.56 27.69 -15.42
N GLY A 271 54.18 26.63 -16.10
CA GLY A 271 54.92 25.37 -16.12
C GLY A 271 54.22 24.23 -16.89
N ASN A 272 54.82 23.07 -16.92
CA ASN A 272 54.30 21.92 -17.64
C ASN A 272 53.31 21.09 -16.79
N ASN A 273 52.24 20.67 -17.39
CA ASN A 273 51.04 20.11 -16.72
C ASN A 273 51.18 18.67 -16.19
N SER A 274 52.27 17.97 -16.42
CA SER A 274 52.30 16.51 -16.22
C SER A 274 52.67 16.01 -14.83
N ASN A 275 53.40 16.76 -14.05
CA ASN A 275 53.71 16.45 -12.65
C ASN A 275 53.97 17.75 -11.88
N TYR A 276 53.06 18.12 -10.98
CA TYR A 276 53.24 19.29 -10.17
C TYR A 276 54.46 19.10 -9.26
N ALA A 277 55.52 19.87 -9.54
CA ALA A 277 56.57 20.15 -8.60
C ALA A 277 56.79 21.66 -8.59
N TYR A 278 56.92 22.28 -7.44
CA TYR A 278 57.14 23.73 -7.32
C TYR A 278 58.39 24.17 -8.10
N ASP A 279 59.38 23.29 -8.17
CA ASP A 279 60.61 23.51 -8.93
C ASP A 279 60.43 23.49 -10.47
N SER A 280 59.31 23.01 -10.94
CA SER A 280 59.00 23.01 -12.38
C SER A 280 58.33 24.29 -12.88
N ILE A 281 58.09 25.26 -11.98
CA ILE A 281 57.52 26.56 -12.29
C ILE A 281 58.59 27.39 -13.01
N THR A 282 58.29 27.79 -14.24
CA THR A 282 59.30 28.36 -15.15
C THR A 282 59.51 29.85 -15.01
N LYS A 283 58.50 30.60 -14.56
CA LYS A 283 58.59 32.06 -14.42
C LYS A 283 57.55 32.57 -13.40
N PRO A 284 57.80 33.75 -12.77
CA PRO A 284 56.86 34.38 -11.86
C PRO A 284 55.62 34.92 -12.58
N ILE A 285 54.51 35.00 -11.85
CA ILE A 285 53.26 35.59 -12.33
C ILE A 285 53.34 37.11 -12.25
N ARG A 286 53.12 37.77 -13.40
CA ARG A 286 53.25 39.23 -13.53
C ARG A 286 52.18 39.97 -12.73
N MET A 287 52.50 41.21 -12.31
CA MET A 287 51.63 42.01 -11.48
C MET A 287 50.35 42.47 -12.18
N ASP A 288 50.41 42.72 -13.48
CA ASP A 288 49.24 43.05 -14.33
C ASP A 288 48.23 41.92 -14.36
N ILE A 289 48.67 40.70 -14.62
CA ILE A 289 47.82 39.49 -14.62
C ILE A 289 47.17 39.27 -13.26
N ARG A 290 47.89 39.52 -12.16
CA ARG A 290 47.32 39.42 -10.81
C ARG A 290 46.23 40.45 -10.58
N LYS A 291 46.31 41.64 -11.16
CA LYS A 291 45.29 42.66 -11.07
C LYS A 291 44.04 42.24 -11.82
N ASP A 292 44.22 41.75 -13.05
CA ASP A 292 43.12 41.29 -13.90
C ASP A 292 42.39 40.07 -13.26
N LEU A 293 43.17 39.14 -12.67
CA LEU A 293 42.61 38.00 -11.95
C LEU A 293 41.77 38.42 -10.73
N ASN A 294 42.17 39.49 -10.03
CA ASN A 294 41.40 39.99 -8.86
C ASN A 294 40.08 40.71 -9.24
N GLU A 295 39.84 40.96 -10.54
CA GLU A 295 38.59 41.52 -11.04
C GLU A 295 37.54 40.44 -11.32
N ILE A 296 37.93 39.17 -11.29
CA ILE A 296 37.00 38.04 -11.46
C ILE A 296 36.13 37.89 -10.19
N GLU A 297 34.83 37.86 -10.38
CA GLU A 297 33.87 37.61 -9.31
C GLU A 297 33.90 36.14 -8.82
N HIS A 298 33.52 35.91 -7.57
CA HIS A 298 33.44 34.58 -6.95
C HIS A 298 34.78 33.87 -6.74
N ILE A 299 35.90 34.58 -6.69
CA ILE A 299 37.20 33.99 -6.37
C ILE A 299 37.93 34.78 -5.29
N HIS A 300 38.74 34.05 -4.53
CA HIS A 300 39.70 34.61 -3.57
C HIS A 300 41.11 34.17 -3.98
N ILE A 301 41.98 35.12 -4.24
CA ILE A 301 43.32 34.85 -4.70
C ILE A 301 44.30 35.07 -3.56
N THR A 302 45.14 34.08 -3.29
CA THR A 302 46.20 34.16 -2.29
C THR A 302 47.52 33.73 -2.90
N PRO A 303 48.57 34.49 -2.72
CA PRO A 303 49.92 34.08 -3.16
C PRO A 303 50.37 32.87 -2.35
N PHE A 304 51.01 31.93 -3.01
CA PHE A 304 51.55 30.74 -2.37
C PHE A 304 53.08 30.79 -2.45
N TYR A 305 53.71 30.62 -1.30
CA TYR A 305 55.15 30.58 -1.17
C TYR A 305 55.58 29.23 -0.59
N GLU A 306 56.65 28.66 -1.18
CA GLU A 306 57.24 27.41 -0.71
C GLU A 306 58.74 27.54 -0.68
N THR A 307 59.38 27.13 0.39
CA THR A 307 60.83 27.01 0.49
C THR A 307 61.20 25.62 0.96
N VAL A 308 62.04 24.95 0.24
CA VAL A 308 62.60 23.64 0.58
C VAL A 308 63.86 23.88 1.37
N THR A 309 63.89 23.37 2.60
CA THR A 309 65.10 23.44 3.48
C THR A 309 65.72 22.02 3.54
N ASP A 310 66.89 21.92 4.12
CA ASP A 310 67.60 20.62 4.25
C ASP A 310 66.82 19.58 5.06
N THR A 311 65.85 20.02 5.89
CA THR A 311 65.16 19.15 6.81
C THR A 311 63.68 19.00 6.55
N LEU A 312 63.04 20.01 5.95
CA LEU A 312 61.58 20.01 5.70
C LEU A 312 61.20 21.10 4.69
N ILE A 313 59.96 21.03 4.26
CA ILE A 313 59.34 22.01 3.38
C ILE A 313 58.61 23.06 4.24
N VAL A 314 58.80 24.34 3.96
CA VAL A 314 58.06 25.43 4.59
C VAL A 314 57.11 26.03 3.56
N GLN A 315 55.83 26.06 3.90
CA GLN A 315 54.80 26.60 3.04
C GLN A 315 54.04 27.74 3.70
N SER A 316 53.71 28.77 2.92
CA SER A 316 52.77 29.79 3.36
C SER A 316 51.32 29.25 3.32
N TYR A 317 50.46 29.67 4.21
CA TYR A 317 49.03 29.37 4.17
C TYR A 317 48.18 30.52 4.74
N THR A 318 46.89 30.52 4.40
CA THR A 318 45.92 31.48 4.91
C THR A 318 45.42 31.06 6.28
N GLY A 319 45.98 31.59 7.33
CA GLY A 319 45.58 31.32 8.72
C GLY A 319 46.52 32.01 9.72
N ASP A 320 46.12 32.03 11.00
CA ASP A 320 46.80 32.80 12.03
C ASP A 320 47.74 31.98 12.92
N THR A 321 47.74 30.65 12.79
CA THR A 321 48.48 29.75 13.67
C THR A 321 49.47 28.89 12.91
N ILE A 322 50.63 28.59 13.50
CA ILE A 322 51.63 27.69 12.90
C ILE A 322 51.17 26.27 13.00
N LYS A 323 51.10 25.56 11.86
CA LYS A 323 50.70 24.17 11.75
C LYS A 323 51.80 23.31 11.17
N ALA A 324 51.78 22.03 11.44
CA ALA A 324 52.74 21.08 10.88
C ALA A 324 52.07 19.78 10.40
N SER A 325 52.70 19.09 9.47
CA SER A 325 52.27 17.74 9.10
C SER A 325 52.47 16.78 10.27
N ARG A 326 51.62 15.76 10.41
CA ARG A 326 51.76 14.75 11.46
C ARG A 326 53.05 13.95 11.36
N THR A 327 53.66 13.91 10.22
CA THR A 327 54.94 13.21 9.96
C THR A 327 56.07 13.77 10.80
N ILE A 328 56.08 15.08 11.00
CA ILE A 328 57.10 15.77 11.80
C ILE A 328 56.76 15.90 13.29
N LYS A 329 55.71 15.26 13.77
CA LYS A 329 55.32 15.31 15.19
C LYS A 329 56.42 14.83 16.14
N ASN A 330 57.31 13.96 15.67
CA ASN A 330 58.47 13.45 16.44
C ASN A 330 59.54 14.49 16.68
N LEU A 331 59.54 15.61 15.92
CA LEU A 331 60.47 16.72 16.11
C LEU A 331 60.06 17.66 17.27
N GLY A 332 58.92 17.41 17.93
CA GLY A 332 58.39 18.23 18.99
C GLY A 332 57.55 19.41 18.50
N LYS A 333 57.17 20.27 19.44
CA LYS A 333 56.37 21.46 19.13
C LYS A 333 57.21 22.68 18.67
N ASP A 334 58.49 22.68 18.96
CA ASP A 334 59.39 23.78 18.62
C ASP A 334 60.35 23.33 17.51
N ILE A 335 60.12 23.83 16.32
CA ILE A 335 60.88 23.47 15.11
C ILE A 335 61.79 24.62 14.77
N THR A 336 63.09 24.37 14.72
CA THR A 336 64.12 25.39 14.40
C THR A 336 64.56 25.25 12.93
N ILE A 337 64.42 26.34 12.17
CA ILE A 337 64.81 26.44 10.77
C ILE A 337 65.58 27.74 10.57
N ASN A 338 66.74 27.72 9.94
CA ASN A 338 67.57 28.91 9.68
C ASN A 338 67.80 29.77 10.93
N ASN A 339 68.09 29.16 12.05
CA ASN A 339 68.26 29.78 13.39
C ASN A 339 67.01 30.45 13.99
N HIS A 340 65.83 30.20 13.42
CA HIS A 340 64.56 30.70 13.98
C HIS A 340 63.71 29.52 14.45
N THR A 341 63.15 29.66 15.66
CA THR A 341 62.30 28.62 16.25
C THR A 341 60.82 28.95 16.08
N PHE A 342 60.05 28.02 15.51
CA PHE A 342 58.64 28.14 15.26
C PHE A 342 57.85 27.19 16.17
N HIS A 343 56.93 27.72 16.94
CA HIS A 343 56.10 26.94 17.86
C HIS A 343 54.84 26.41 17.12
N VAL A 344 54.74 25.09 16.95
CA VAL A 344 53.63 24.43 16.27
C VAL A 344 52.41 24.36 17.17
N SER A 345 51.35 25.05 16.77
CA SER A 345 50.08 25.08 17.50
C SER A 345 49.24 23.81 17.29
N SER A 346 49.28 23.22 16.11
CA SER A 346 48.51 22.01 15.75
C SER A 346 49.14 21.19 14.63
N TYR A 347 48.81 19.88 14.62
CA TYR A 347 49.26 18.95 13.59
C TYR A 347 48.10 18.58 12.68
N ILE A 348 48.33 18.61 11.36
CA ILE A 348 47.32 18.28 10.33
C ILE A 348 47.71 17.03 9.55
N ASN A 349 46.69 16.32 9.06
CA ASN A 349 46.92 15.15 8.22
C ASN A 349 47.25 15.58 6.79
N LYS A 350 48.19 14.87 6.15
CA LYS A 350 48.66 15.11 4.78
C LYS A 350 47.56 15.22 3.72
N LYS A 351 46.42 14.59 3.93
CA LYS A 351 45.29 14.60 2.95
C LYS A 351 44.79 16.02 2.59
N ASN A 352 45.14 17.03 3.36
CA ASN A 352 44.68 18.41 3.17
C ASN A 352 45.80 19.36 2.75
N THR A 353 46.96 18.84 2.32
CA THR A 353 48.15 19.66 2.09
C THR A 353 48.57 19.66 0.64
N ILE A 354 49.06 20.81 0.21
CA ILE A 354 49.59 21.04 -1.14
C ILE A 354 51.12 20.89 -1.04
N SER A 355 51.64 19.68 -1.10
CA SER A 355 53.08 19.44 -1.13
C SER A 355 53.50 18.75 -2.42
N SER A 356 54.54 19.26 -3.02
CA SER A 356 55.12 18.69 -4.26
C SER A 356 56.17 17.62 -3.99
N GLN A 357 56.87 17.71 -2.87
CA GLN A 357 57.99 16.81 -2.53
C GLN A 357 58.02 16.54 -1.01
N GLY A 358 57.90 15.29 -0.61
CA GLY A 358 58.08 14.87 0.77
C GLY A 358 56.85 15.02 1.69
N ASP A 359 56.99 14.47 2.87
CA ASP A 359 55.90 14.35 3.86
C ASP A 359 56.03 15.39 5.00
N ASP A 360 57.17 16.02 5.12
CA ASP A 360 57.55 16.88 6.26
C ASP A 360 57.36 18.36 5.92
N VAL A 361 56.18 18.90 6.27
CA VAL A 361 55.78 20.26 5.91
C VAL A 361 55.45 21.07 7.15
N LEU A 362 56.04 22.27 7.24
CA LEU A 362 55.68 23.33 8.22
C LEU A 362 54.85 24.40 7.50
N TYR A 363 53.68 24.71 8.05
CA TYR A 363 52.78 25.73 7.51
C TYR A 363 52.85 26.98 8.35
N LEU A 364 53.29 28.05 7.72
CA LEU A 364 53.41 29.38 8.37
C LEU A 364 52.31 30.32 7.84
N PRO A 365 51.68 31.11 8.71
CA PRO A 365 50.92 32.27 8.29
C PRO A 365 51.73 33.15 7.34
N GLU A 366 51.12 33.70 6.30
CA GLU A 366 51.81 34.47 5.25
C GLU A 366 52.67 35.61 5.83
N ALA A 367 52.14 36.31 6.86
CA ALA A 367 52.87 37.38 7.53
C ALA A 367 54.13 36.88 8.24
N ILE A 368 54.09 35.69 8.84
CA ILE A 368 55.25 35.06 9.50
C ILE A 368 56.23 34.57 8.46
N TYR A 369 55.73 33.93 7.37
CA TYR A 369 56.56 33.45 6.27
C TYR A 369 57.38 34.61 5.68
N LYS A 370 56.72 35.72 5.33
CA LYS A 370 57.37 36.91 4.74
C LYS A 370 58.41 37.57 5.67
N LYS A 371 58.30 37.37 6.96
CA LYS A 371 59.28 37.94 7.95
C LYS A 371 60.57 37.16 8.04
N TYR A 372 60.52 35.84 7.82
CA TYR A 372 61.66 34.97 8.11
C TYR A 372 62.28 34.30 6.89
N PHE A 373 61.59 34.34 5.73
CA PHE A 373 62.09 33.76 4.47
C PHE A 373 62.17 34.84 3.39
N GLU A 374 63.23 34.80 2.61
CA GLU A 374 63.34 35.66 1.43
C GLU A 374 62.21 35.36 0.44
N ILE A 375 61.56 36.41 -0.03
CA ILE A 375 60.44 36.32 -0.95
C ILE A 375 61.02 36.54 -2.35
N ASP A 376 61.15 35.45 -3.06
CA ASP A 376 61.26 35.49 -4.53
C ASP A 376 59.95 35.99 -5.13
N ASP A 377 59.99 36.33 -6.40
CA ASP A 377 58.80 36.64 -7.19
C ASP A 377 57.70 35.59 -7.00
N ILE A 378 56.43 35.99 -7.02
CA ILE A 378 55.30 35.09 -6.80
C ILE A 378 55.21 34.12 -7.99
N LYS A 379 55.55 32.88 -7.73
CA LYS A 379 55.58 31.81 -8.75
C LYS A 379 54.23 31.09 -8.87
N MET A 380 53.41 31.12 -7.83
CA MET A 380 52.11 30.43 -7.80
C MET A 380 51.07 31.27 -7.07
N LEU A 381 49.84 31.20 -7.57
CA LEU A 381 48.62 31.69 -6.90
C LEU A 381 47.69 30.51 -6.57
N LEU A 382 47.17 30.56 -5.37
CA LEU A 382 46.02 29.74 -5.00
C LEU A 382 44.77 30.57 -5.24
N VAL A 383 43.90 30.04 -6.08
CA VAL A 383 42.58 30.62 -6.37
C VAL A 383 41.54 29.75 -5.71
N ARG A 384 40.87 30.29 -4.74
CA ARG A 384 39.71 29.62 -4.13
C ARG A 384 38.44 30.13 -4.78
N VAL A 385 37.63 29.22 -5.27
CA VAL A 385 36.33 29.52 -5.89
C VAL A 385 35.24 29.35 -4.83
N ASP A 386 34.27 30.27 -4.78
CA ASP A 386 33.20 30.26 -3.76
C ASP A 386 32.24 29.08 -3.90
N ASP A 387 31.93 28.66 -5.15
CA ASP A 387 31.06 27.55 -5.44
C ASP A 387 31.51 26.79 -6.69
N ALA A 388 31.37 25.47 -6.67
CA ALA A 388 31.76 24.58 -7.76
C ALA A 388 31.06 24.90 -9.11
N GLN A 389 29.87 25.48 -9.09
CA GLN A 389 29.14 25.89 -10.30
C GLN A 389 29.90 26.94 -11.13
N TYR A 390 30.72 27.78 -10.49
CA TYR A 390 31.48 28.86 -11.16
C TYR A 390 32.82 28.40 -11.73
N ILE A 391 33.33 27.22 -11.35
CA ILE A 391 34.65 26.74 -11.74
C ILE A 391 34.86 26.80 -13.28
N SER A 392 33.89 26.30 -14.04
CA SER A 392 34.03 26.23 -15.52
C SER A 392 34.10 27.63 -16.16
N SER A 393 33.29 28.57 -15.67
CA SER A 393 33.28 29.95 -16.13
C SER A 393 34.56 30.68 -15.74
N ILE A 394 35.04 30.47 -14.52
CA ILE A 394 36.27 31.08 -13.98
C ILE A 394 37.50 30.55 -14.75
N LEU A 395 37.55 29.24 -15.02
CA LEU A 395 38.63 28.66 -15.83
C LEU A 395 38.71 29.26 -17.25
N SER A 396 37.54 29.52 -17.87
CA SER A 396 37.48 30.20 -19.17
C SER A 396 38.03 31.62 -19.06
N GLN A 397 37.61 32.40 -18.07
CA GLN A 397 38.05 33.77 -17.83
C GLN A 397 39.56 33.83 -17.54
N ILE A 398 40.12 32.93 -16.75
CA ILE A 398 41.56 32.83 -16.48
C ILE A 398 42.31 32.56 -17.79
N ASN A 399 41.84 31.67 -18.62
CA ASN A 399 42.46 31.35 -19.91
C ASN A 399 42.40 32.53 -20.90
N ASP A 400 41.33 33.35 -20.81
CA ASP A 400 41.21 34.57 -21.61
C ASP A 400 42.18 35.69 -21.18
N ILE A 401 42.54 35.74 -19.91
CA ILE A 401 43.53 36.68 -19.36
C ILE A 401 44.96 36.32 -19.81
N ASP A 402 45.36 35.05 -19.63
CA ASP A 402 46.62 34.53 -20.14
C ASP A 402 46.55 33.00 -20.45
N SER A 403 46.57 32.67 -21.72
CA SER A 403 46.49 31.26 -22.21
C SER A 403 47.71 30.41 -21.86
N HIS A 404 48.80 31.03 -21.38
CA HIS A 404 50.01 30.33 -20.96
C HIS A 404 50.05 29.99 -19.48
N LEU A 405 49.07 30.48 -18.72
CA LEU A 405 48.89 30.10 -17.31
C LEU A 405 48.46 28.66 -17.23
N THR A 406 49.23 27.86 -16.54
CA THR A 406 48.83 26.49 -16.23
C THR A 406 47.82 26.50 -15.07
N VAL A 407 46.64 25.98 -15.35
CA VAL A 407 45.60 25.83 -14.35
C VAL A 407 45.62 24.38 -13.88
N TYR A 408 46.05 24.19 -12.65
CA TYR A 408 45.96 22.86 -12.05
C TYR A 408 44.73 22.83 -11.10
N SER A 409 43.74 22.10 -11.56
CA SER A 409 42.59 21.74 -10.71
C SER A 409 42.38 20.23 -10.80
N ASN A 410 41.85 19.65 -9.76
CA ASN A 410 41.43 18.24 -9.79
C ASN A 410 40.13 18.02 -10.62
N VAL A 411 39.93 18.82 -11.67
CA VAL A 411 38.69 18.96 -12.46
C VAL A 411 38.29 17.66 -13.19
N ASN A 412 39.21 16.70 -13.39
CA ASN A 412 38.84 15.40 -13.91
C ASN A 412 37.80 14.65 -13.08
N LEU A 413 37.66 15.01 -11.79
CA LEU A 413 36.58 14.52 -10.95
C LEU A 413 35.20 15.09 -11.32
N ASN A 414 35.12 16.31 -11.90
CA ASN A 414 33.85 16.91 -12.32
C ASN A 414 33.17 16.10 -13.44
N HIS A 415 33.92 15.49 -14.32
CA HIS A 415 33.37 14.66 -15.39
C HIS A 415 32.80 13.33 -14.82
N LEU A 416 33.53 12.73 -13.88
CA LEU A 416 33.10 11.51 -13.20
C LEU A 416 31.87 11.77 -12.29
N THR A 417 31.82 12.93 -11.62
CA THR A 417 30.68 13.30 -10.76
C THR A 417 29.43 13.61 -11.58
N GLN A 418 29.55 14.28 -12.75
CA GLN A 418 28.41 14.53 -13.63
C GLN A 418 27.87 13.24 -14.27
N ILE A 419 28.74 12.33 -14.72
CA ILE A 419 28.32 11.04 -15.26
C ILE A 419 27.61 10.23 -14.17
N ASN A 420 28.17 10.14 -12.97
CA ASN A 420 27.56 9.43 -11.84
C ASN A 420 26.22 10.03 -11.44
N SER A 421 26.10 11.35 -11.35
CA SER A 421 24.82 12.00 -10.99
C SER A 421 23.74 11.77 -12.06
N ARG A 422 24.09 11.78 -13.34
CA ARG A 422 23.16 11.47 -14.44
C ARG A 422 22.74 9.99 -14.42
N MET A 423 23.67 9.05 -14.21
CA MET A 423 23.37 7.63 -14.07
C MET A 423 22.48 7.36 -12.86
N MET A 424 22.77 7.99 -11.70
CA MET A 424 21.96 7.86 -10.49
C MET A 424 20.56 8.45 -10.65
N ASN A 425 20.40 9.57 -11.37
CA ASN A 425 19.10 10.15 -11.67
C ASN A 425 18.28 9.26 -12.62
N SER A 426 18.90 8.71 -13.67
CA SER A 426 18.21 7.80 -14.60
C SER A 426 17.80 6.50 -13.91
N LEU A 427 18.63 5.95 -13.03
CA LEU A 427 18.29 4.79 -12.22
C LEU A 427 17.11 5.08 -11.27
N LEU A 428 17.11 6.24 -10.62
CA LEU A 428 15.99 6.65 -9.76
C LEU A 428 14.69 6.79 -10.57
N MET A 429 14.74 7.42 -11.75
CA MET A 429 13.57 7.53 -12.64
C MET A 429 13.04 6.15 -13.03
N LEU A 430 13.93 5.20 -13.39
CA LEU A 430 13.54 3.84 -13.72
C LEU A 430 12.84 3.14 -12.57
N ILE A 431 13.35 3.27 -11.35
CA ILE A 431 12.75 2.66 -10.17
C ILE A 431 11.42 3.30 -9.82
N CYS A 432 11.31 4.63 -9.92
CA CYS A 432 10.02 5.31 -9.76
C CYS A 432 8.99 4.82 -10.79
N ALA A 433 9.40 4.61 -12.05
CA ALA A 433 8.52 4.05 -13.07
C ALA A 433 8.08 2.61 -12.73
N ILE A 434 9.00 1.75 -12.28
CA ILE A 434 8.69 0.39 -11.83
C ILE A 434 7.73 0.43 -10.63
N PHE A 435 7.95 1.33 -9.67
CA PHE A 435 7.07 1.50 -8.52
C PHE A 435 5.65 1.92 -8.92
N ILE A 436 5.50 2.86 -9.87
CA ILE A 436 4.20 3.28 -10.41
C ILE A 436 3.50 2.10 -11.10
N ILE A 437 4.22 1.33 -11.92
CA ILE A 437 3.67 0.14 -12.59
C ILE A 437 3.18 -0.87 -11.54
N MET A 438 3.97 -1.11 -10.50
CA MET A 438 3.58 -2.01 -9.42
C MET A 438 2.36 -1.52 -8.64
N LEU A 439 2.22 -0.22 -8.40
CA LEU A 439 1.00 0.36 -7.82
C LEU A 439 -0.22 0.09 -8.71
N ILE A 440 -0.09 0.28 -10.02
CA ILE A 440 -1.18 0.00 -10.98
C ILE A 440 -1.57 -1.48 -10.93
N ILE A 441 -0.59 -2.40 -10.90
CA ILE A 441 -0.83 -3.84 -10.81
C ILE A 441 -1.53 -4.18 -9.49
N LEU A 442 -1.12 -3.58 -8.38
CA LEU A 442 -1.70 -3.80 -7.07
C LEU A 442 -3.16 -3.32 -7.02
N ILE A 443 -3.45 -2.14 -7.58
CA ILE A 443 -4.79 -1.59 -7.75
C ILE A 443 -5.67 -2.55 -8.55
N TYR A 444 -5.17 -2.97 -9.72
CA TYR A 444 -5.89 -3.91 -10.59
C TYR A 444 -6.16 -5.25 -9.89
N HIS A 445 -5.14 -5.79 -9.22
CA HIS A 445 -5.28 -7.03 -8.46
C HIS A 445 -6.31 -6.90 -7.34
N ARG A 446 -6.28 -5.77 -6.62
CA ARG A 446 -7.25 -5.50 -5.55
C ARG A 446 -8.68 -5.42 -6.08
N GLN A 447 -8.88 -4.67 -7.14
CA GLN A 447 -10.18 -4.60 -7.81
C GLN A 447 -10.65 -5.99 -8.26
N LYS A 448 -9.78 -6.75 -8.92
CA LYS A 448 -10.10 -8.11 -9.38
C LYS A 448 -10.44 -9.05 -8.22
N THR A 449 -9.74 -8.97 -7.09
CA THR A 449 -10.03 -9.78 -5.90
C THR A 449 -11.41 -9.46 -5.33
N ILE A 450 -11.76 -8.18 -5.22
CA ILE A 450 -13.09 -7.77 -4.74
C ILE A 450 -14.17 -8.18 -5.75
N ASP A 451 -13.93 -8.00 -7.04
CA ASP A 451 -14.88 -8.40 -8.09
C ASP A 451 -15.05 -9.93 -8.14
N SER A 452 -13.99 -10.69 -7.89
CA SER A 452 -14.06 -12.17 -7.81
C SER A 452 -14.85 -12.66 -6.60
N ASN A 453 -14.79 -11.93 -5.48
CA ASN A 453 -15.51 -12.28 -4.26
C ASN A 453 -16.83 -11.50 -4.13
N LYS A 454 -17.28 -10.88 -5.22
CA LYS A 454 -18.46 -10.00 -5.23
C LYS A 454 -19.70 -10.74 -4.78
N ASP A 455 -19.90 -11.97 -5.24
CA ASP A 455 -21.07 -12.78 -4.90
C ASP A 455 -21.05 -13.18 -3.43
N GLU A 456 -19.89 -13.48 -2.84
CA GLU A 456 -19.75 -13.72 -1.41
C GLU A 456 -20.04 -12.46 -0.59
N TYR A 457 -19.50 -11.29 -0.99
CA TYR A 457 -19.79 -10.02 -0.30
C TYR A 457 -21.26 -9.64 -0.41
N PHE A 458 -21.87 -9.91 -1.57
CA PHE A 458 -23.29 -9.68 -1.78
C PHE A 458 -24.14 -10.61 -0.91
N PHE A 459 -23.79 -11.89 -0.83
CA PHE A 459 -24.44 -12.86 0.04
C PHE A 459 -24.34 -12.47 1.53
N LEU A 460 -23.17 -11.98 1.97
CA LEU A 460 -23.00 -11.44 3.33
C LEU A 460 -23.90 -10.22 3.56
N TYR A 461 -23.97 -9.32 2.58
CA TYR A 461 -24.83 -8.14 2.63
C TYR A 461 -26.31 -8.54 2.74
N GLU A 462 -26.78 -9.48 1.94
CA GLU A 462 -28.14 -10.02 1.97
C GLU A 462 -28.48 -10.69 3.31
N ASN A 463 -27.49 -11.28 3.93
CA ASN A 463 -27.62 -11.87 5.25
C ASN A 463 -27.47 -10.87 6.41
N GLY A 464 -27.48 -9.56 6.12
CA GLY A 464 -27.59 -8.50 7.13
C GLY A 464 -26.27 -7.89 7.59
N LEU A 465 -25.15 -8.13 6.89
CA LEU A 465 -23.93 -7.36 7.16
C LEU A 465 -24.07 -5.94 6.62
N SER A 466 -23.62 -4.98 7.41
CA SER A 466 -23.52 -3.60 6.98
C SER A 466 -22.34 -3.39 6.01
N LEU A 467 -22.40 -2.34 5.19
CA LEU A 467 -21.28 -1.96 4.31
C LEU A 467 -19.99 -1.65 5.10
N LYS A 468 -20.10 -1.23 6.38
CA LYS A 468 -18.95 -1.01 7.26
C LYS A 468 -18.27 -2.33 7.63
N GLU A 469 -19.05 -3.35 7.92
CA GLU A 469 -18.54 -4.70 8.24
C GLU A 469 -17.90 -5.35 7.01
N LEU A 470 -18.53 -5.24 5.84
CA LEU A 470 -17.94 -5.70 4.58
C LEU A 470 -16.60 -5.03 4.26
N LYS A 471 -16.50 -3.71 4.49
CA LYS A 471 -15.22 -3.00 4.39
C LYS A 471 -14.18 -3.54 5.37
N SER A 472 -14.58 -3.81 6.61
CA SER A 472 -13.68 -4.38 7.62
C SER A 472 -13.14 -5.75 7.19
N LEU A 473 -13.99 -6.60 6.59
CA LEU A 473 -13.58 -7.89 6.05
C LEU A 473 -12.60 -7.73 4.89
N ALA A 474 -12.93 -6.88 3.94
CA ALA A 474 -12.08 -6.62 2.79
C ALA A 474 -10.71 -6.03 3.21
N ARG A 475 -10.66 -5.16 4.23
CA ARG A 475 -9.40 -4.63 4.78
C ARG A 475 -8.51 -5.72 5.39
N TYR A 476 -9.10 -6.70 6.03
CA TYR A 476 -8.34 -7.73 6.75
C TYR A 476 -7.33 -8.44 5.87
N ASP A 477 -7.64 -8.62 4.58
CA ASP A 477 -6.77 -9.27 3.61
C ASP A 477 -5.42 -8.57 3.41
N TYR A 478 -5.39 -7.23 3.40
CA TYR A 478 -4.18 -6.48 3.07
C TYR A 478 -3.50 -5.81 4.26
N VAL A 479 -4.24 -5.44 5.31
CA VAL A 479 -3.67 -4.73 6.48
C VAL A 479 -2.54 -5.54 7.12
N TYR A 480 -2.68 -6.85 7.21
CA TYR A 480 -1.64 -7.72 7.76
C TYR A 480 -0.31 -7.59 7.00
N TYR A 481 -0.35 -7.54 5.67
CA TYR A 481 0.85 -7.38 4.85
C TYR A 481 1.47 -6.01 5.00
N TYR A 482 0.66 -4.94 5.08
CA TYR A 482 1.16 -3.59 5.27
C TYR A 482 1.85 -3.40 6.62
N VAL A 483 1.34 -4.02 7.69
CA VAL A 483 2.02 -4.01 8.99
C VAL A 483 3.37 -4.72 8.91
N PHE A 484 3.43 -5.87 8.25
CA PHE A 484 4.67 -6.61 8.04
C PHE A 484 5.69 -5.78 7.23
N TYR A 485 5.26 -5.10 6.17
CA TYR A 485 6.12 -4.22 5.38
C TYR A 485 6.60 -3.01 6.15
N LEU A 486 5.75 -2.41 6.98
CA LEU A 486 6.18 -1.31 7.84
C LEU A 486 7.36 -1.73 8.73
N ILE A 487 7.29 -2.92 9.32
CA ILE A 487 8.38 -3.43 10.17
C ILE A 487 9.67 -3.58 9.35
N ILE A 488 9.61 -4.19 8.16
CA ILE A 488 10.77 -4.35 7.28
C ILE A 488 11.33 -2.99 6.87
N LEU A 489 10.48 -2.04 6.45
CA LEU A 489 10.89 -0.71 6.04
C LEU A 489 11.53 0.06 7.18
N LEU A 490 11.01 -0.05 8.40
CA LEU A 490 11.60 0.59 9.57
C LEU A 490 12.98 0.00 9.88
N ILE A 491 13.15 -1.32 9.81
CA ILE A 491 14.45 -1.97 10.02
C ILE A 491 15.47 -1.48 8.98
N ILE A 492 15.11 -1.48 7.70
CA ILE A 492 15.98 -1.01 6.61
C ILE A 492 16.29 0.47 6.78
N SER A 493 15.30 1.30 7.09
CA SER A 493 15.47 2.74 7.25
C SER A 493 16.36 3.09 8.45
N ILE A 494 16.24 2.38 9.57
CA ILE A 494 17.10 2.53 10.74
C ILE A 494 18.53 2.15 10.38
N PHE A 495 18.74 1.00 9.72
CA PHE A 495 20.04 0.56 9.27
C PHE A 495 20.71 1.59 8.33
N MET A 496 19.97 2.09 7.34
CA MET A 496 20.47 3.09 6.39
C MET A 496 20.76 4.43 7.07
N THR A 497 19.92 4.86 8.03
CA THR A 497 20.15 6.07 8.80
C THR A 497 21.43 5.96 9.63
N PHE A 498 21.66 4.80 10.26
CA PHE A 498 22.87 4.54 11.06
C PHE A 498 24.13 4.52 10.18
N MET A 499 24.09 3.86 9.03
CA MET A 499 25.23 3.71 8.13
C MET A 499 25.56 4.99 7.34
N MET A 500 24.55 5.77 6.98
CA MET A 500 24.68 6.90 6.04
C MET A 500 24.42 8.28 6.68
N HIS A 501 24.03 8.31 7.96
CA HIS A 501 23.69 9.55 8.71
C HIS A 501 22.59 10.42 8.06
N ILE A 502 21.65 9.80 7.32
CA ILE A 502 20.58 10.51 6.61
C ILE A 502 19.22 10.08 7.16
N PRO A 503 18.28 11.00 7.47
CA PRO A 503 16.97 10.69 8.02
C PRO A 503 16.01 10.17 6.92
N ILE A 504 16.17 8.91 6.50
CA ILE A 504 15.35 8.26 5.44
C ILE A 504 13.98 7.81 5.99
N ILE A 505 13.85 7.64 7.30
CA ILE A 505 12.66 7.09 7.96
C ILE A 505 11.39 7.83 7.56
N LEU A 506 11.43 9.17 7.49
CA LEU A 506 10.26 9.98 7.16
C LEU A 506 9.71 9.65 5.75
N TYR A 507 10.59 9.53 4.75
CA TYR A 507 10.19 9.21 3.37
C TYR A 507 9.61 7.81 3.25
N ALA A 508 10.19 6.83 3.97
CA ALA A 508 9.68 5.48 4.03
C ALA A 508 8.26 5.42 4.60
N CYS A 509 8.02 6.12 5.71
CA CYS A 509 6.71 6.21 6.35
C CYS A 509 5.67 6.91 5.44
N LEU A 510 6.04 7.97 4.73
CA LEU A 510 5.15 8.68 3.81
C LEU A 510 4.72 7.79 2.64
N LEU A 511 5.64 7.09 1.99
CA LEU A 511 5.34 6.18 0.88
C LEU A 511 4.45 5.01 1.33
N TRP A 512 4.74 4.43 2.50
CA TRP A 512 3.91 3.39 3.09
C TRP A 512 2.49 3.88 3.37
N PHE A 513 2.35 5.05 4.01
CA PHE A 513 1.05 5.64 4.34
C PHE A 513 0.24 5.94 3.07
N PHE A 514 0.88 6.49 2.03
CA PHE A 514 0.22 6.77 0.75
C PHE A 514 -0.32 5.49 0.09
N SER A 515 0.45 4.39 0.11
CA SER A 515 0.00 3.13 -0.48
C SER A 515 -1.22 2.54 0.25
N ILE A 516 -1.28 2.65 1.58
CA ILE A 516 -2.46 2.23 2.37
C ILE A 516 -3.68 3.09 2.03
N LEU A 517 -3.52 4.42 1.97
CA LEU A 517 -4.62 5.31 1.64
C LEU A 517 -5.23 4.99 0.27
N LEU A 518 -4.40 4.66 -0.70
CA LEU A 518 -4.83 4.30 -2.04
C LEU A 518 -5.64 2.99 -2.04
N GLU A 519 -5.18 1.95 -1.35
CA GLU A 519 -5.94 0.70 -1.21
C GLU A 519 -7.25 0.87 -0.45
N GLU A 520 -7.24 1.69 0.59
CA GLU A 520 -8.46 2.01 1.34
C GLU A 520 -9.50 2.73 0.47
N LEU A 521 -9.04 3.66 -0.38
CA LEU A 521 -9.91 4.35 -1.32
C LEU A 521 -10.55 3.36 -2.30
N ILE A 522 -9.74 2.48 -2.90
CA ILE A 522 -10.21 1.47 -3.86
C ILE A 522 -11.20 0.50 -3.20
N THR A 523 -10.85 -0.02 -2.02
CA THR A 523 -11.73 -0.91 -1.27
C THR A 523 -13.07 -0.23 -0.96
N THR A 524 -13.03 1.05 -0.59
CA THR A 524 -14.24 1.83 -0.32
C THR A 524 -15.11 1.99 -1.57
N LEU A 525 -14.51 2.32 -2.71
CA LEU A 525 -15.23 2.49 -3.98
C LEU A 525 -15.85 1.17 -4.47
N CYS A 526 -15.08 0.07 -4.39
CA CYS A 526 -15.57 -1.24 -4.82
C CYS A 526 -16.70 -1.77 -3.92
N ILE A 527 -16.56 -1.69 -2.60
CA ILE A 527 -17.62 -2.13 -1.66
C ILE A 527 -18.87 -1.24 -1.77
N HIS A 528 -18.70 0.06 -1.97
CA HIS A 528 -19.85 0.94 -2.18
C HIS A 528 -20.62 0.63 -3.46
N LYS A 529 -19.93 0.13 -4.49
CA LYS A 529 -20.54 -0.35 -5.73
C LYS A 529 -21.40 -1.60 -5.48
N ILE A 530 -20.98 -2.51 -4.59
CA ILE A 530 -21.77 -3.68 -4.19
C ILE A 530 -23.11 -3.24 -3.59
N GLY A 531 -23.13 -2.29 -2.67
CA GLY A 531 -24.37 -1.76 -2.09
C GLY A 531 -25.25 -0.96 -3.05
N ARG A 532 -24.77 -0.59 -4.24
CA ARG A 532 -25.56 0.08 -5.28
C ARG A 532 -26.15 -0.86 -6.32
N LEU A 533 -25.69 -2.10 -6.40
CA LEU A 533 -26.17 -3.07 -7.40
C LEU A 533 -27.63 -3.46 -7.19
N ASP A 534 -28.17 -3.20 -6.00
CA ASP A 534 -29.59 -3.44 -5.67
C ASP A 534 -30.52 -2.28 -5.99
N GLN A 535 -30.01 -1.14 -6.42
CA GLN A 535 -30.88 -0.14 -7.03
C GLN A 535 -31.17 -0.61 -8.46
N PRO A 536 -32.39 -1.08 -8.74
CA PRO A 536 -32.75 -1.38 -10.12
C PRO A 536 -32.44 -0.13 -10.95
N ASN A 537 -31.73 -0.35 -12.07
CA ASN A 537 -31.47 0.71 -13.06
C ASN A 537 -32.83 1.24 -13.56
N TYR A 538 -33.39 2.20 -12.87
CA TYR A 538 -34.60 2.91 -13.30
C TYR A 538 -34.35 3.85 -14.52
N ASN A 539 -33.12 3.83 -15.07
CA ASN A 539 -32.73 4.64 -16.23
C ASN A 539 -32.19 3.76 -17.38
N LYS A 540 -32.96 2.77 -17.82
CA LYS A 540 -32.88 2.25 -19.18
C LYS A 540 -34.27 1.92 -19.72
#